data_f595bea3df69183594e518ec6609d6a7
#
_entry.id   f595bea3df69183594e518ec6609d6a7
#
_cell.length_a   1.000
_cell.length_b   1.000
_cell.length_c   1.000
_cell.angle_alpha   90.00
_cell.angle_beta   90.00
_cell.angle_gamma   90.00
#
_symmetry.space_group_name_H-M   'P 1'
#
loop_
_entity.id
_entity.type
_entity.pdbx_description
1 polymer ?
#
loop_
_entity_poly.entity_id
_entity_poly.type
_entity_poly.pdbx_seq_one_letter_code
_entity_poly.pdbx_strand_id
1 'polypeptide(L)'
;MGALYGPFESLPCAQTCRRVDFDWVEVREATRTGGGRLLLVSGIKPWVDLCVTLEPLAYREMPDFWMIELVGRLAASGLPGLVDFSVALPLDSVQGRLGIEIVGATKSEQRVLKPPGAAGRGD
;
A
#
# COMPACT_ATOMS: atom_id res chain seq x y z
N MET A 1 19.86 -3.37 -20.77
CA MET A 1 19.39 -3.46 -20.23
C MET A 1 18.77 -3.62 -19.84
N GLY A 2 18.69 -3.58 -19.83
CA GLY A 2 17.94 -3.77 -19.37
C GLY A 2 17.67 -4.09 -18.75
N ALA A 3 17.76 -4.16 -18.61
CA ALA A 3 17.36 -4.47 -17.91
C ALA A 3 17.39 -4.57 -17.14
N LEU A 4 17.55 -4.36 -16.89
CA LEU A 4 17.37 -4.39 -16.15
C LEU A 4 17.10 -4.72 -15.36
N TYR A 5 17.14 -5.00 -15.21
CA TYR A 5 16.69 -5.30 -14.54
C TYR A 5 16.42 -5.96 -13.92
N GLY A 6 16.98 -5.81 -14.16
CA GLY A 6 16.76 -6.85 -13.25
C GLY A 6 15.35 -7.33 -13.30
N PRO A 7 15.06 -8.15 -12.45
CA PRO A 7 13.80 -8.82 -12.51
C PRO A 7 12.63 -7.91 -12.59
N PHE A 8 12.49 -7.01 -11.70
CA PHE A 8 11.27 -6.30 -11.79
C PHE A 8 11.36 -5.11 -12.67
N GLU A 9 12.52 -4.75 -12.99
CA GLU A 9 12.61 -3.65 -13.89
C GLU A 9 12.16 -4.08 -15.24
N SER A 10 12.11 -5.32 -15.48
CA SER A 10 11.60 -5.76 -16.74
C SER A 10 10.11 -5.59 -16.84
N LEU A 11 9.49 -5.18 -15.80
CA LEU A 11 8.06 -5.04 -15.82
C LEU A 11 7.64 -3.88 -16.68
N PRO A 12 6.60 -4.07 -17.48
CA PRO A 12 6.09 -2.98 -18.28
C PRO A 12 5.73 -1.76 -17.45
N CYS A 13 5.41 -1.95 -16.22
CA CYS A 13 5.00 -0.82 -15.43
C CYS A 13 6.12 0.15 -15.16
N ALA A 14 7.34 -0.21 -15.51
CA ALA A 14 8.42 0.73 -15.37
C ALA A 14 8.13 2.04 -16.09
N GLN A 15 7.34 1.99 -17.14
CA GLN A 15 7.02 3.19 -17.89
C GLN A 15 5.68 3.76 -17.53
N THR A 16 4.78 2.96 -17.02
CA THR A 16 3.43 3.42 -16.76
C THR A 16 3.08 3.42 -15.29
N CYS A 17 3.98 3.00 -14.45
CA CYS A 17 3.72 2.99 -13.02
C CYS A 17 4.17 4.29 -12.39
N ARG A 18 3.48 4.70 -11.36
CA ARG A 18 3.90 5.84 -10.57
C ARG A 18 3.25 5.72 -9.20
N ARG A 19 3.87 6.37 -8.24
CA ARG A 19 3.26 6.46 -6.92
C ARG A 19 2.11 7.44 -6.99
N VAL A 20 1.10 7.17 -6.18
CA VAL A 20 -0.11 7.98 -6.13
C VAL A 20 -0.28 8.45 -4.70
N ASP A 21 -0.67 9.70 -4.54
CA ASP A 21 -0.93 10.22 -3.20
C ASP A 21 -2.31 9.79 -2.73
N PHE A 22 -2.52 9.95 -1.43
CA PHE A 22 -3.75 9.50 -0.80
C PHE A 22 -4.24 10.58 0.16
N ASP A 23 -5.53 10.51 0.47
CA ASP A 23 -6.12 11.48 1.39
C ASP A 23 -6.47 10.85 2.72
N TRP A 24 -6.65 9.54 2.77
CA TRP A 24 -7.18 8.90 3.94
C TRP A 24 -6.65 7.49 4.11
N VAL A 25 -6.29 7.16 5.32
CA VAL A 25 -5.75 5.85 5.66
C VAL A 25 -6.49 5.34 6.88
N GLU A 26 -6.90 4.09 6.84
CA GLU A 26 -7.55 3.46 7.97
C GLU A 26 -7.06 2.04 8.11
N VAL A 27 -6.84 1.59 9.34
CA VAL A 27 -6.55 0.19 9.62
C VAL A 27 -7.72 -0.35 10.41
N ARG A 28 -8.36 -1.38 9.86
CA ARG A 28 -9.48 -2.04 10.52
C ARG A 28 -9.06 -3.39 11.02
N GLU A 29 -9.58 -3.76 12.17
CA GLU A 29 -9.32 -5.07 12.71
C GLU A 29 -10.52 -5.95 12.47
N ALA A 30 -10.26 -7.16 11.99
CA ALA A 30 -11.33 -8.10 11.78
C ALA A 30 -11.85 -8.57 13.12
N THR A 31 -13.15 -8.63 13.24
CA THR A 31 -13.77 -9.10 14.47
C THR A 31 -14.24 -10.52 14.33
N ARG A 32 -14.01 -11.10 13.17
CA ARG A 32 -14.46 -12.44 12.93
C ARG A 32 -13.40 -13.45 13.25
N THR A 33 -13.77 -14.68 13.11
CA THR A 33 -12.85 -15.77 13.30
C THR A 33 -11.61 -15.57 12.45
N GLY A 34 -10.48 -15.82 13.03
CA GLY A 34 -9.25 -15.63 12.32
C GLY A 34 -8.62 -14.29 12.51
N GLY A 35 -9.40 -13.32 12.82
CA GLY A 35 -8.87 -11.99 13.06
C GLY A 35 -8.13 -11.41 11.88
N GLY A 36 -7.13 -10.60 12.18
CA GLY A 36 -6.34 -9.99 11.14
C GLY A 36 -6.67 -8.53 11.00
N ARG A 37 -5.84 -7.85 10.23
CA ARG A 37 -6.02 -6.43 10.00
C ARG A 37 -6.11 -6.14 8.53
N LEU A 38 -6.85 -5.09 8.20
CA LEU A 38 -7.04 -4.66 6.82
C LEU A 38 -6.67 -3.20 6.71
N LEU A 39 -5.77 -2.91 5.80
CA LEU A 39 -5.39 -1.52 5.51
C LEU A 39 -6.29 -1.00 4.41
N LEU A 40 -6.87 0.17 4.62
CA LEU A 40 -7.71 0.84 3.64
C LEU A 40 -7.11 2.20 3.33
N VAL A 41 -6.96 2.49 2.06
CA VAL A 41 -6.40 3.76 1.61
C VAL A 41 -7.27 4.32 0.51
N SER A 42 -7.58 5.59 0.59
CA SER A 42 -8.41 6.23 -0.43
C SER A 42 -7.87 7.59 -0.78
N GLY A 43 -8.29 8.08 -1.93
CA GLY A 43 -7.88 9.37 -2.42
C GLY A 43 -8.49 9.63 -3.78
N ILE A 44 -7.85 10.52 -4.52
CA ILE A 44 -8.33 10.91 -5.83
C ILE A 44 -7.19 10.70 -6.83
N LYS A 45 -7.51 10.06 -7.93
CA LYS A 45 -6.53 9.81 -8.97
C LYS A 45 -6.83 10.66 -10.19
N PRO A 46 -5.80 11.02 -10.97
CA PRO A 46 -5.98 11.94 -12.09
C PRO A 46 -6.38 11.30 -13.41
N TRP A 47 -6.46 9.98 -13.47
CA TRP A 47 -6.88 9.29 -14.67
C TRP A 47 -7.94 8.26 -14.33
N VAL A 48 -8.97 8.22 -15.14
CA VAL A 48 -10.07 7.29 -14.91
C VAL A 48 -9.58 5.85 -14.94
N ASP A 49 -8.69 5.55 -15.86
CA ASP A 49 -8.22 4.18 -16.04
C ASP A 49 -6.91 3.87 -15.33
N LEU A 50 -6.55 4.68 -14.35
CA LEU A 50 -5.39 4.37 -13.53
C LEU A 50 -5.77 3.33 -12.48
N CYS A 51 -5.10 2.20 -12.52
CA CYS A 51 -5.37 1.12 -11.57
C CYS A 51 -4.46 1.30 -10.36
N VAL A 52 -5.04 1.51 -9.19
CA VAL A 52 -4.28 1.80 -7.98
C VAL A 52 -4.23 0.57 -7.10
N THR A 53 -3.03 0.24 -6.63
CA THR A 53 -2.85 -0.91 -5.75
C THR A 53 -1.89 -0.56 -4.62
N LEU A 54 -1.98 -1.33 -3.54
CA LEU A 54 -1.06 -1.24 -2.44
C LEU A 54 -0.04 -2.35 -2.60
N GLU A 55 1.25 -2.00 -2.63
CA GLU A 55 2.30 -2.96 -2.91
C GLU A 55 3.34 -2.93 -1.81
N PRO A 56 3.32 -3.92 -0.92
CA PRO A 56 4.32 -3.95 0.14
C PRO A 56 5.69 -4.32 -0.39
N LEU A 57 6.70 -3.74 0.22
CA LEU A 57 8.06 -4.09 -0.11
C LEU A 57 8.38 -5.44 0.50
N ALA A 58 9.41 -6.06 -0.04
CA ALA A 58 9.87 -7.34 0.48
C ALA A 58 11.05 -7.11 1.41
N TYR A 59 11.02 -7.75 2.56
CA TYR A 59 12.08 -7.61 3.53
C TYR A 59 12.61 -8.96 3.91
N ARG A 60 13.91 -9.04 4.14
CA ARG A 60 14.50 -10.25 4.66
C ARG A 60 14.24 -10.38 6.14
N GLU A 61 14.36 -9.26 6.84
CA GLU A 61 14.12 -9.22 8.25
C GLU A 61 13.02 -8.25 8.51
N MET A 62 12.27 -8.49 9.55
CA MET A 62 11.12 -7.63 9.86
C MET A 62 11.60 -6.22 10.20
N PRO A 63 11.12 -5.22 9.48
CA PRO A 63 11.47 -3.84 9.77
C PRO A 63 10.63 -3.32 10.93
N ASP A 64 10.98 -2.15 11.42
CA ASP A 64 10.11 -1.48 12.39
C ASP A 64 8.80 -1.08 11.75
N PHE A 65 8.87 -0.46 10.60
CA PHE A 65 7.67 -0.11 9.83
C PHE A 65 7.77 -0.74 8.46
N TRP A 66 6.78 -1.54 8.12
CA TRP A 66 6.76 -2.20 6.83
C TRP A 66 6.25 -1.22 5.79
N MET A 67 7.07 -0.91 4.80
CA MET A 67 6.69 0.04 3.77
C MET A 67 5.75 -0.59 2.76
N ILE A 68 4.70 0.14 2.45
CA ILE A 68 3.70 -0.27 1.49
C ILE A 68 3.51 0.89 0.53
N GLU A 69 3.84 0.67 -0.73
CA GLU A 69 3.74 1.73 -1.73
C GLU A 69 2.36 1.76 -2.35
N LEU A 70 1.84 2.94 -2.54
CA LEU A 70 0.59 3.12 -3.25
C LEU A 70 0.93 3.42 -4.70
N VAL A 71 0.65 2.48 -5.58
CA VAL A 71 1.13 2.53 -6.96
C VAL A 71 -0.03 2.54 -7.92
N GLY A 72 0.04 3.41 -8.91
CA GLY A 72 -0.94 3.44 -9.97
C GLY A 72 -0.34 2.98 -11.28
N ARG A 73 -1.06 2.15 -11.99
CA ARG A 73 -0.66 1.67 -13.31
C ARG A 73 -1.67 2.13 -14.34
N LEU A 74 -1.18 2.81 -15.35
CA LEU A 74 -2.04 3.31 -16.39
C LEU A 74 -2.33 2.19 -17.37
N ALA A 75 -3.61 1.94 -17.59
CA ALA A 75 -3.98 0.76 -18.37
C ALA A 75 -3.65 0.94 -19.84
N ALA A 76 -4.12 1.98 -20.44
CA ALA A 76 -3.93 2.12 -21.87
C ALA A 76 -3.61 3.56 -22.23
N SER A 77 -4.61 4.34 -22.50
CA SER A 77 -4.37 5.65 -23.06
C SER A 77 -4.33 6.77 -22.05
N GLY A 78 -4.63 6.48 -20.81
CA GLY A 78 -4.58 7.53 -19.81
C GLY A 78 -5.71 8.52 -19.99
N LEU A 79 -6.92 8.08 -19.76
CA LEU A 79 -8.07 8.95 -19.89
C LEU A 79 -8.11 9.91 -18.70
N PRO A 80 -7.94 11.21 -18.91
CA PRO A 80 -7.88 12.15 -17.80
C PRO A 80 -9.22 12.28 -17.09
N GLY A 81 -9.15 12.58 -15.81
CA GLY A 81 -10.37 12.78 -15.03
C GLY A 81 -10.09 12.50 -13.57
N LEU A 82 -10.62 13.32 -12.69
CA LEU A 82 -10.45 13.13 -11.26
C LEU A 82 -11.47 12.13 -10.76
N VAL A 83 -11.01 11.03 -10.22
CA VAL A 83 -11.87 9.93 -9.79
C VAL A 83 -11.43 9.45 -8.42
N ASP A 84 -12.39 9.21 -7.55
CA ASP A 84 -12.10 8.63 -6.25
C ASP A 84 -11.62 7.21 -6.41
N PHE A 85 -10.70 6.80 -5.53
CA PHE A 85 -10.29 5.42 -5.47
C PHE A 85 -10.26 4.96 -4.02
N SER A 86 -10.39 3.67 -3.83
CA SER A 86 -10.29 3.06 -2.53
C SER A 86 -9.69 1.68 -2.71
N VAL A 87 -8.63 1.40 -1.95
CA VAL A 87 -7.93 0.13 -2.08
C VAL A 87 -7.70 -0.45 -0.71
N ALA A 88 -7.53 -1.77 -0.65
CA ALA A 88 -7.39 -2.48 0.59
C ALA A 88 -6.28 -3.52 0.49
N LEU A 89 -5.64 -3.78 1.62
CA LEU A 89 -4.58 -4.77 1.67
C LEU A 89 -4.63 -5.48 3.03
N PRO A 90 -4.74 -6.81 3.03
CA PRO A 90 -4.62 -7.54 4.30
C PRO A 90 -3.20 -7.41 4.84
N LEU A 91 -3.11 -7.20 6.13
CA LEU A 91 -1.82 -6.96 6.77
C LEU A 91 -1.27 -8.17 7.51
N ASP A 92 -1.84 -9.33 7.28
CA ASP A 92 -1.46 -10.50 8.08
C ASP A 92 0.02 -10.80 8.04
N SER A 93 0.65 -10.59 6.92
CA SER A 93 2.06 -10.93 6.79
C SER A 93 2.92 -9.73 6.40
N VAL A 94 2.39 -8.53 6.51
CA VAL A 94 3.14 -7.35 6.10
C VAL A 94 3.06 -6.26 7.17
N GLN A 95 3.30 -6.64 8.40
CA GLN A 95 3.37 -5.69 9.49
C GLN A 95 4.77 -5.69 10.06
N GLY A 96 5.33 -4.50 10.25
CA GLY A 96 6.61 -4.39 10.92
C GLY A 96 6.44 -4.55 12.42
N ARG A 97 7.55 -4.43 13.13
CA ARG A 97 7.51 -4.57 14.59
C ARG A 97 6.68 -3.49 15.23
N LEU A 98 6.70 -2.29 14.68
CA LEU A 98 5.93 -1.18 15.22
C LEU A 98 4.70 -0.87 14.40
N GLY A 99 4.72 -1.15 13.12
CA GLY A 99 3.56 -0.84 12.30
C GLY A 99 3.88 -0.85 10.82
N ILE A 100 3.23 0.03 10.11
CA ILE A 100 3.37 0.11 8.66
C ILE A 100 3.61 1.56 8.26
N GLU A 101 4.11 1.72 7.05
CA GLU A 101 4.28 3.06 6.48
C GLU A 101 3.74 3.03 5.05
N ILE A 102 2.77 3.89 4.78
CA ILE A 102 2.19 4.01 3.45
C ILE A 102 2.92 5.11 2.72
N VAL A 103 3.44 4.80 1.53
CA VAL A 103 4.27 5.73 0.78
C VAL A 103 3.57 6.12 -0.51
N GLY A 104 3.26 7.39 -0.63
CA GLY A 104 2.65 7.94 -1.84
C GLY A 104 3.68 8.69 -2.67
N ALA A 105 3.18 9.50 -3.60
CA ALA A 105 4.05 10.24 -4.51
C ALA A 105 4.79 11.37 -3.80
N THR A 106 4.10 12.12 -2.96
CA THR A 106 4.70 13.27 -2.30
C THR A 106 4.57 13.22 -0.79
N LYS A 107 4.02 12.16 -0.24
CA LYS A 107 3.83 12.07 1.20
C LYS A 107 3.87 10.63 1.64
N SER A 108 4.08 10.45 2.93
CA SER A 108 3.99 9.13 3.52
C SER A 108 3.35 9.26 4.90
N GLU A 109 2.83 8.16 5.38
CA GLU A 109 2.16 8.16 6.67
C GLU A 109 2.48 6.87 7.39
N GLN A 110 2.92 6.98 8.65
CA GLN A 110 3.18 5.82 9.48
C GLN A 110 1.99 5.55 10.37
N ARG A 111 1.70 4.29 10.57
CA ARG A 111 0.68 3.86 11.51
C ARG A 111 1.28 2.85 12.45
N VAL A 112 1.24 3.16 13.74
CA VAL A 112 1.73 2.26 14.77
C VAL A 112 0.63 1.26 15.07
N LEU A 113 0.98 -0.03 15.02
CA LEU A 113 0.01 -1.10 15.22
C LEU A 113 0.39 -1.89 16.45
N LYS A 114 -0.59 -2.24 17.23
CA LYS A 114 -0.35 -3.05 18.41
C LYS A 114 -0.14 -4.49 18.01
N PRO A 115 0.78 -5.18 18.68
CA PRO A 115 0.97 -6.59 18.37
C PRO A 115 -0.30 -7.37 18.62
N PRO A 116 -0.54 -8.41 17.83
CA PRO A 116 -1.70 -9.25 18.05
C PRO A 116 -1.66 -9.84 19.45
N GLY A 117 -2.77 -9.85 20.10
CA GLY A 117 -2.86 -10.40 21.43
C GLY A 117 -2.49 -9.45 22.52
N ALA A 118 -1.81 -8.38 22.21
CA ALA A 118 -1.46 -7.40 23.23
C ALA A 118 -2.52 -6.32 23.34
N ALA A 119 -3.30 -6.19 22.32
CA ALA A 119 -4.23 -5.08 22.25
C ALA A 119 -5.21 -5.06 23.41
N GLY A 120 -5.59 -6.20 23.86
CA GLY A 120 -6.58 -6.24 24.93
C GLY A 120 -6.03 -6.02 26.30
N ARG A 121 -4.79 -5.74 26.42
CA ARG A 121 -4.20 -5.63 27.72
C ARG A 121 -4.54 -4.38 28.42
N GLY A 122 -5.20 -3.56 27.81
CA GLY A 122 -5.58 -2.35 28.48
C GLY A 122 -4.40 -1.55 28.94
N ASP A 123 -3.36 -1.79 28.39
CA ASP A 123 -2.16 -1.12 28.85
C ASP A 123 -2.08 0.25 28.50
#